data_3ac13a535aa19e468a55fef1584c8388
#
_entry.id   3ac13a535aa19e468a55fef1584c8388
#
_cell.length_a   1.000
_cell.length_b   1.000
_cell.length_c   1.000
_cell.angle_alpha   90.00
_cell.angle_beta   90.00
_cell.angle_gamma   90.00
#
_symmetry.space_group_name_H-M   'P 1'
#
loop_
_entity.id
_entity.type
_entity.pdbx_description
1 polymer ?
#
loop_
_entity_poly.entity_id
_entity_poly.type
_entity_poly.pdbx_seq_one_letter_code
_entity_poly.pdbx_strand_id
1 'polypeptide(L)'
;MEKMTNKYHLMAGLCILIGLAAFGYYLTAGAAQAQIQKPKGPIIRGRVISSYGPVENARVRIAGSEKYTLTDREGRYEIAHSYPPGQPLMVTAGKEGWFNNGQLADRSGRIADISLNPIYLDDRPDYRFISPVTCSRCHVNLTRYYDQSKMAHTTSNPKVLDMYYGTDALLRKGMGPGYRIDNPGNQGNCTQCHAPSVAGAIPWSQDLNDVLRSPRTEWDGISCDYCHKVRKVIKDKNKASGRAAVLERQSPIRGNSILVFGPYDDVTAPPMAASYNPVFDKGQFCSLCHSHFKKLASGQTWDSTKVYTTAEWEGFGLEGNNYLPIQTTYQEWKQWQDQLPPDDANKGKKCQDCHLSWRKEMLPYDNYVVDGNARNMWGTYRSPKDIRPHHFDGGTETQLKTALAMELEGEISENTLLLSVFITNTNGGHWVPTGETMRSVMLLLNVTDSNGKPLEMLNGSRLPDWAGKGKLQTGSYAGLPGAAFARVLGDDDGNLNVPFWKATRVVSDTRIRPKKSVAFKFEFAIADPEDEPTTEARLIYRPVIRPLATIKNWDAKDILITSTVW
;
A
#
# COMPACT_ATOMS: atom_id res chain seq x y z
N MET A 1 22.95 52.14 41.02
CA MET A 1 22.22 51.94 39.72
C MET A 1 23.16 51.76 38.53
N GLU A 2 24.43 52.02 38.64
CA GLU A 2 25.39 51.90 37.52
C GLU A 2 25.99 50.50 37.28
N LYS A 3 25.83 49.56 38.20
CA LYS A 3 26.36 48.19 38.03
C LYS A 3 25.40 47.21 37.31
N MET A 4 24.14 47.56 37.07
CA MET A 4 23.18 46.72 36.34
C MET A 4 23.15 46.93 34.83
N THR A 5 23.52 48.10 34.36
CA THR A 5 23.52 48.43 32.92
C THR A 5 24.64 47.77 32.12
N ASN A 6 25.79 47.48 32.76
CA ASN A 6 26.91 46.84 32.08
C ASN A 6 26.74 45.33 31.79
N LYS A 7 25.86 44.67 32.52
CA LYS A 7 25.58 43.23 32.28
C LYS A 7 24.69 42.97 31.06
N TYR A 8 23.79 43.90 30.74
CA TYR A 8 22.89 43.74 29.60
C TYR A 8 23.59 44.09 28.26
N HIS A 9 24.54 44.99 28.26
CA HIS A 9 25.34 45.30 27.06
C HIS A 9 26.32 44.16 26.71
N LEU A 10 26.83 43.42 27.70
CA LEU A 10 27.70 42.27 27.44
C LEU A 10 26.92 41.07 26.91
N MET A 11 25.69 40.84 27.41
CA MET A 11 24.82 39.79 26.89
C MET A 11 24.27 40.08 25.49
N ALA A 12 23.93 41.31 25.19
CA ALA A 12 23.49 41.72 23.85
C ALA A 12 24.59 41.57 22.80
N GLY A 13 25.84 41.96 23.15
CA GLY A 13 27.00 41.79 22.27
C GLY A 13 27.33 40.31 22.00
N LEU A 14 27.18 39.43 23.00
CA LEU A 14 27.43 37.99 22.84
C LEU A 14 26.37 37.30 22.00
N CYS A 15 25.10 37.70 22.12
CA CYS A 15 24.00 37.16 21.28
C CYS A 15 24.14 37.60 19.80
N ILE A 16 24.62 38.82 19.53
CA ILE A 16 24.86 39.29 18.15
C ILE A 16 26.05 38.57 17.52
N LEU A 17 27.13 38.30 18.29
CA LEU A 17 28.27 37.54 17.79
C LEU A 17 27.95 36.06 17.55
N ILE A 18 27.13 35.43 18.38
CA ILE A 18 26.66 34.06 18.17
C ILE A 18 25.68 34.00 16.98
N GLY A 19 24.82 35.01 16.81
CA GLY A 19 23.91 35.09 15.66
C GLY A 19 24.66 35.28 14.34
N LEU A 20 25.70 36.09 14.30
CA LEU A 20 26.55 36.32 13.11
C LEU A 20 27.43 35.08 12.80
N ALA A 21 27.94 34.38 13.82
CA ALA A 21 28.67 33.13 13.63
C ALA A 21 27.76 31.98 13.12
N ALA A 22 26.52 31.87 13.62
CA ALA A 22 25.54 30.91 13.13
C ALA A 22 25.07 31.22 11.71
N PHE A 23 24.89 32.51 11.37
CA PHE A 23 24.54 32.95 10.01
C PHE A 23 25.71 32.74 9.02
N GLY A 24 26.96 32.99 9.46
CA GLY A 24 28.16 32.66 8.69
C GLY A 24 28.33 31.16 8.46
N TYR A 25 28.00 30.34 9.45
CA TYR A 25 28.02 28.87 9.33
C TYR A 25 26.92 28.32 8.40
N TYR A 26 25.73 28.93 8.41
CA TYR A 26 24.66 28.61 7.46
C TYR A 26 24.98 29.05 6.02
N LEU A 27 25.68 30.13 5.83
CA LEU A 27 26.10 30.57 4.50
C LEU A 27 27.29 29.78 3.93
N THR A 28 28.15 29.22 4.81
CA THR A 28 29.27 28.36 4.36
C THR A 28 28.88 26.88 4.26
N ALA A 29 27.86 26.41 5.00
CA ALA A 29 27.35 25.03 4.87
C ALA A 29 26.43 24.84 3.64
N GLY A 30 25.91 25.94 3.05
CA GLY A 30 25.09 25.88 1.83
C GLY A 30 25.87 25.85 0.51
N ALA A 31 27.18 25.95 0.54
CA ALA A 31 28.03 25.91 -0.64
C ALA A 31 29.04 24.78 -0.64
N ALA A 32 28.63 23.57 -0.19
CA ALA A 32 29.24 22.36 -0.69
C ALA A 32 28.74 22.20 -2.15
N GLN A 33 29.40 22.93 -3.07
CA GLN A 33 29.37 22.59 -4.47
C GLN A 33 29.81 21.14 -4.56
N ALA A 34 28.82 20.23 -4.80
CA ALA A 34 29.13 18.89 -5.22
C ALA A 34 30.11 19.07 -6.40
N GLN A 35 31.37 18.72 -6.18
CA GLN A 35 32.33 18.62 -7.26
C GLN A 35 31.71 17.65 -8.24
N ILE A 36 31.21 18.17 -9.36
CA ILE A 36 30.74 17.37 -10.49
C ILE A 36 31.98 16.60 -10.94
N GLN A 37 32.14 15.38 -10.41
CA GLN A 37 33.16 14.46 -10.92
C GLN A 37 32.88 14.32 -12.41
N LYS A 38 33.85 14.77 -13.23
CA LYS A 38 33.75 14.57 -14.68
C LYS A 38 33.44 13.11 -14.93
N PRO A 39 32.39 12.81 -15.68
CA PRO A 39 31.97 11.44 -15.92
C PRO A 39 33.14 10.67 -16.55
N LYS A 40 33.50 9.53 -15.94
CA LYS A 40 34.52 8.62 -16.49
C LYS A 40 33.85 7.78 -17.59
N GLY A 41 34.30 7.91 -18.84
CA GLY A 41 33.83 7.13 -19.98
C GLY A 41 33.38 7.98 -21.17
N PRO A 42 32.98 7.34 -22.27
CA PRO A 42 32.37 8.02 -23.42
C PRO A 42 31.11 8.79 -22.98
N ILE A 43 30.88 9.94 -23.59
CA ILE A 43 29.79 10.86 -23.23
C ILE A 43 28.91 11.05 -24.47
N ILE A 44 27.59 10.87 -24.29
CA ILE A 44 26.58 11.31 -25.24
C ILE A 44 26.07 12.67 -24.80
N ARG A 45 25.97 13.60 -25.75
CA ARG A 45 25.42 14.95 -25.56
C ARG A 45 24.21 15.13 -26.46
N GLY A 46 23.37 16.07 -26.10
CA GLY A 46 22.24 16.44 -26.94
C GLY A 46 21.34 17.47 -26.27
N ARG A 47 20.24 17.70 -26.92
CA ARG A 47 19.19 18.60 -26.43
C ARG A 47 17.84 17.89 -26.43
N VAL A 48 17.05 18.18 -25.42
CA VAL A 48 15.62 17.83 -25.41
C VAL A 48 14.84 19.08 -25.75
N ILE A 49 14.10 19.02 -26.85
CA ILE A 49 13.35 20.13 -27.43
C ILE A 49 11.89 19.76 -27.62
N SER A 50 11.06 20.76 -27.82
CA SER A 50 9.65 20.62 -28.20
C SER A 50 9.26 21.71 -29.18
N SER A 51 8.03 21.66 -29.67
CA SER A 51 7.45 22.75 -30.47
C SER A 51 7.35 24.09 -29.71
N TYR A 52 7.49 24.06 -28.39
CA TYR A 52 7.45 25.25 -27.51
C TYR A 52 8.84 25.70 -27.06
N GLY A 53 9.91 25.08 -27.54
CA GLY A 53 11.29 25.38 -27.19
C GLY A 53 11.97 24.26 -26.37
N PRO A 54 13.09 24.60 -25.70
CA PRO A 54 13.83 23.64 -24.87
C PRO A 54 12.99 23.07 -23.72
N VAL A 55 13.25 21.82 -23.37
CA VAL A 55 12.57 21.16 -22.26
C VAL A 55 13.53 21.01 -21.09
N GLU A 56 13.41 21.88 -20.11
CA GLU A 56 14.18 21.84 -18.85
C GLU A 56 13.71 20.69 -17.95
N ASN A 57 14.61 20.13 -17.13
CA ASN A 57 14.32 19.06 -16.15
C ASN A 57 13.69 17.80 -16.76
N ALA A 58 13.94 17.51 -18.03
CA ALA A 58 13.63 16.20 -18.61
C ALA A 58 14.64 15.16 -18.11
N ARG A 59 14.16 14.00 -17.74
CA ARG A 59 15.01 12.86 -17.34
C ARG A 59 15.53 12.19 -18.61
N VAL A 60 16.83 12.14 -18.78
CA VAL A 60 17.48 11.54 -19.95
C VAL A 60 18.35 10.37 -19.51
N ARG A 61 18.18 9.22 -20.18
CA ARG A 61 18.99 8.01 -19.94
C ARG A 61 19.25 7.24 -21.21
N ILE A 62 20.21 6.34 -21.16
CA ILE A 62 20.29 5.26 -22.14
C ILE A 62 19.18 4.27 -21.75
N ALA A 63 18.33 3.92 -22.70
CA ALA A 63 17.16 3.07 -22.47
C ALA A 63 17.54 1.80 -21.70
N GLY A 64 16.79 1.49 -20.63
CA GLY A 64 17.04 0.35 -19.74
C GLY A 64 18.12 0.57 -18.67
N SER A 65 18.88 1.69 -18.70
CA SER A 65 19.89 1.95 -17.67
C SER A 65 19.27 2.53 -16.40
N GLU A 66 19.88 2.29 -15.25
CA GLU A 66 19.44 2.85 -13.97
C GLU A 66 19.75 4.36 -13.87
N LYS A 67 20.90 4.78 -14.41
CA LYS A 67 21.37 6.16 -14.31
C LYS A 67 20.66 7.05 -15.31
N TYR A 68 20.30 8.25 -14.86
CA TYR A 68 19.76 9.31 -15.69
C TYR A 68 20.43 10.65 -15.34
N THR A 69 20.30 11.60 -16.24
CA THR A 69 20.65 13.02 -16.03
C THR A 69 19.41 13.88 -16.26
N LEU A 70 19.45 15.13 -15.82
CA LEU A 70 18.39 16.11 -16.09
C LEU A 70 18.89 17.12 -17.11
N THR A 71 18.00 17.59 -17.97
CA THR A 71 18.28 18.69 -18.88
C THR A 71 18.34 20.04 -18.16
N ASP A 72 19.21 20.93 -18.62
CA ASP A 72 19.28 22.32 -18.18
C ASP A 72 18.16 23.19 -18.80
N ARG A 73 18.19 24.50 -18.52
CA ARG A 73 17.19 25.48 -19.04
C ARG A 73 17.17 25.57 -20.57
N GLU A 74 18.30 25.34 -21.20
CA GLU A 74 18.44 25.30 -22.66
C GLU A 74 18.15 23.91 -23.25
N GLY A 75 17.67 22.97 -22.41
CA GLY A 75 17.36 21.60 -22.78
C GLY A 75 18.59 20.71 -23.00
N ARG A 76 19.80 21.16 -22.68
CA ARG A 76 21.05 20.41 -22.91
C ARG A 76 21.24 19.35 -21.85
N TYR A 77 21.89 18.25 -22.24
CA TYR A 77 22.28 17.19 -21.31
C TYR A 77 23.62 16.55 -21.72
N GLU A 78 24.25 15.91 -20.76
CA GLU A 78 25.39 15.03 -20.93
C GLU A 78 25.16 13.74 -20.13
N ILE A 79 25.42 12.60 -20.76
CA ILE A 79 25.33 11.31 -20.09
C ILE A 79 26.56 10.45 -20.41
N ALA A 80 27.26 10.01 -19.37
CA ALA A 80 28.36 9.09 -19.50
C ALA A 80 27.88 7.64 -19.52
N HIS A 81 28.58 6.80 -20.26
CA HIS A 81 28.26 5.38 -20.35
C HIS A 81 29.53 4.49 -20.40
N SER A 82 29.33 3.20 -20.20
CA SER A 82 30.36 2.18 -20.26
C SER A 82 30.13 1.14 -21.38
N TYR A 83 29.20 1.42 -22.29
CA TYR A 83 28.88 0.51 -23.38
C TYR A 83 30.01 0.50 -24.42
N PRO A 84 30.29 -0.67 -25.07
CA PRO A 84 31.32 -0.79 -26.08
C PRO A 84 31.16 0.19 -27.25
N PRO A 85 32.26 0.66 -27.84
CA PRO A 85 32.20 1.46 -29.06
C PRO A 85 31.48 0.73 -30.20
N GLY A 86 30.70 1.45 -30.99
CA GLY A 86 29.95 0.89 -32.13
C GLY A 86 28.62 0.21 -31.77
N GLN A 87 28.29 0.06 -30.49
CA GLN A 87 26.98 -0.41 -30.08
C GLN A 87 25.95 0.68 -30.32
N PRO A 88 24.84 0.41 -31.05
CA PRO A 88 23.75 1.35 -31.16
C PRO A 88 23.11 1.61 -29.79
N LEU A 89 23.04 2.87 -29.37
CA LEU A 89 22.50 3.27 -28.09
C LEU A 89 21.23 4.10 -28.30
N MET A 90 20.11 3.63 -27.77
CA MET A 90 18.87 4.39 -27.68
C MET A 90 18.97 5.31 -26.46
N VAL A 91 18.92 6.60 -26.68
CA VAL A 91 18.81 7.61 -25.63
C VAL A 91 17.37 8.06 -25.55
N THR A 92 16.81 8.05 -24.36
CA THR A 92 15.40 8.36 -24.12
C THR A 92 15.26 9.55 -23.21
N ALA A 93 14.17 10.28 -23.36
CA ALA A 93 13.79 11.36 -22.48
C ALA A 93 12.33 11.23 -22.06
N GLY A 94 12.05 11.54 -20.79
CA GLY A 94 10.70 11.61 -20.24
C GLY A 94 10.57 12.71 -19.20
N LYS A 95 9.40 13.32 -19.14
CA LYS A 95 9.05 14.35 -18.17
C LYS A 95 7.57 14.29 -17.86
N GLU A 96 7.17 14.56 -16.61
CA GLU A 96 5.76 14.64 -16.24
C GLU A 96 5.02 15.64 -17.12
N GLY A 97 3.91 15.22 -17.73
CA GLY A 97 3.12 16.03 -18.65
C GLY A 97 3.58 15.95 -20.12
N TRP A 98 4.54 15.08 -20.42
CA TRP A 98 5.09 14.88 -21.77
C TRP A 98 5.05 13.40 -22.16
N PHE A 99 4.86 13.11 -23.43
CA PHE A 99 5.10 11.77 -23.94
C PHE A 99 6.59 11.47 -23.93
N ASN A 100 6.95 10.29 -23.44
CA ASN A 100 8.32 9.81 -23.54
C ASN A 100 8.70 9.64 -25.02
N ASN A 101 9.96 9.93 -25.32
CA ASN A 101 10.51 9.69 -26.65
C ASN A 101 11.98 9.28 -26.57
N GLY A 102 12.51 8.76 -27.66
CA GLY A 102 13.89 8.34 -27.75
C GLY A 102 14.48 8.57 -29.13
N GLN A 103 15.80 8.67 -29.15
CA GLN A 103 16.60 8.83 -30.35
C GLN A 103 17.82 7.94 -30.28
N LEU A 104 18.14 7.24 -31.35
CA LEU A 104 19.45 6.60 -31.48
C LEU A 104 20.56 7.65 -31.48
N ALA A 105 21.58 7.40 -30.69
CA ALA A 105 22.81 8.18 -30.80
C ALA A 105 23.34 8.08 -32.24
N ASP A 106 23.99 9.17 -32.70
CA ASP A 106 24.58 9.22 -34.03
C ASP A 106 25.62 8.13 -34.24
N ARG A 107 26.13 7.99 -35.46
CA ARG A 107 27.16 6.96 -35.79
C ARG A 107 28.45 7.12 -34.97
N SER A 108 28.76 8.30 -34.49
CA SER A 108 29.87 8.54 -33.57
C SER A 108 29.57 8.07 -32.14
N GLY A 109 28.32 7.76 -31.83
CA GLY A 109 27.82 7.43 -30.47
C GLY A 109 27.90 8.60 -29.50
N ARG A 110 27.89 9.86 -29.99
CA ARG A 110 28.15 11.06 -29.18
C ARG A 110 27.01 12.06 -29.11
N ILE A 111 26.10 12.05 -30.10
CA ILE A 111 25.03 13.06 -30.21
C ILE A 111 23.68 12.37 -30.33
N ALA A 112 22.71 12.81 -29.51
CA ALA A 112 21.32 12.42 -29.63
C ALA A 112 20.41 13.58 -29.20
N ASP A 113 19.75 14.23 -30.17
CA ASP A 113 18.74 15.25 -29.89
C ASP A 113 17.35 14.60 -29.87
N ILE A 114 16.58 14.88 -28.82
CA ILE A 114 15.28 14.24 -28.55
C ILE A 114 14.18 15.26 -28.59
N SER A 115 13.12 14.98 -29.36
CA SER A 115 11.93 15.83 -29.39
C SER A 115 10.84 15.24 -28.50
N LEU A 116 10.32 16.01 -27.54
CA LEU A 116 9.18 15.65 -26.72
C LEU A 116 7.93 16.40 -27.15
N ASN A 117 6.79 15.72 -27.12
CA ASN A 117 5.48 16.32 -27.31
C ASN A 117 4.74 16.39 -25.97
N PRO A 118 4.12 17.53 -25.64
CA PRO A 118 3.30 17.63 -24.44
C PRO A 118 2.05 16.79 -24.55
N ILE A 119 1.56 16.32 -23.41
CA ILE A 119 0.22 15.73 -23.31
C ILE A 119 -0.76 16.89 -23.26
N TYR A 120 -1.62 16.97 -24.27
CA TYR A 120 -2.76 17.88 -24.23
C TYR A 120 -3.81 17.26 -23.31
N LEU A 121 -4.13 17.97 -22.22
CA LEU A 121 -5.11 17.50 -21.25
C LEU A 121 -6.51 17.63 -21.88
N ASP A 122 -7.10 16.50 -22.20
CA ASP A 122 -8.44 16.39 -22.80
C ASP A 122 -9.08 15.10 -22.29
N ASP A 123 -9.40 15.09 -20.99
CA ASP A 123 -10.02 13.92 -20.37
C ASP A 123 -11.40 13.68 -20.95
N ARG A 124 -11.64 12.46 -21.40
CA ARG A 124 -12.92 12.02 -21.98
C ARG A 124 -13.69 11.15 -20.99
N PRO A 125 -14.68 11.70 -20.29
CA PRO A 125 -15.49 10.93 -19.34
C PRO A 125 -16.22 9.73 -19.93
N ASP A 126 -16.49 9.74 -21.23
CA ASP A 126 -17.11 8.65 -21.99
C ASP A 126 -16.13 7.54 -22.42
N TYR A 127 -14.85 7.71 -22.11
CA TYR A 127 -13.81 6.72 -22.40
C TYR A 127 -14.12 5.38 -21.75
N ARG A 128 -14.02 4.31 -22.52
CA ARG A 128 -14.13 2.94 -22.01
C ARG A 128 -12.76 2.34 -21.78
N PHE A 129 -12.50 1.96 -20.55
CA PHE A 129 -11.23 1.35 -20.17
C PHE A 129 -10.98 0.05 -20.92
N ILE A 130 -9.71 -0.17 -21.28
CA ILE A 130 -9.28 -1.32 -22.05
C ILE A 130 -9.14 -2.52 -21.11
N SER A 131 -9.64 -3.67 -21.57
CA SER A 131 -9.53 -4.92 -20.83
C SER A 131 -8.07 -5.35 -20.64
N PRO A 132 -7.71 -5.90 -19.48
CA PRO A 132 -6.42 -6.57 -19.25
C PRO A 132 -6.06 -7.61 -20.31
N VAL A 133 -7.05 -8.28 -20.91
CA VAL A 133 -6.85 -9.22 -22.03
C VAL A 133 -6.16 -8.55 -23.23
N THR A 134 -6.41 -7.27 -23.47
CA THR A 134 -5.69 -6.53 -24.52
C THR A 134 -4.22 -6.33 -24.15
N CYS A 135 -3.95 -6.03 -22.88
CA CYS A 135 -2.60 -5.85 -22.37
C CYS A 135 -1.80 -7.17 -22.36
N SER A 136 -2.47 -8.30 -22.11
CA SER A 136 -1.84 -9.64 -22.03
C SER A 136 -1.16 -10.08 -23.33
N ARG A 137 -1.50 -9.48 -24.46
CA ARG A 137 -0.84 -9.78 -25.77
C ARG A 137 0.65 -9.46 -25.76
N CYS A 138 1.08 -8.49 -24.93
CA CYS A 138 2.46 -8.08 -24.78
C CYS A 138 2.98 -8.24 -23.35
N HIS A 139 2.11 -8.03 -22.34
CA HIS A 139 2.44 -8.11 -20.93
C HIS A 139 1.96 -9.42 -20.30
N VAL A 140 2.43 -10.56 -20.84
CA VAL A 140 1.92 -11.90 -20.51
C VAL A 140 2.06 -12.22 -19.03
N ASN A 141 3.25 -12.04 -18.47
CA ASN A 141 3.49 -12.42 -17.07
C ASN A 141 2.93 -11.39 -16.09
N LEU A 142 3.00 -10.10 -16.41
CA LEU A 142 2.37 -9.07 -15.56
C LEU A 142 0.86 -9.28 -15.46
N THR A 143 0.21 -9.63 -16.58
CA THR A 143 -1.23 -9.94 -16.59
C THR A 143 -1.52 -11.22 -15.83
N ARG A 144 -0.71 -12.27 -15.97
CA ARG A 144 -0.86 -13.52 -15.20
C ARG A 144 -0.79 -13.29 -13.69
N TYR A 145 0.17 -12.49 -13.21
CA TYR A 145 0.27 -12.14 -11.80
C TYR A 145 -0.91 -11.27 -11.33
N TYR A 146 -1.30 -10.31 -12.16
CA TYR A 146 -2.48 -9.49 -11.89
C TYR A 146 -3.74 -10.35 -11.77
N ASP A 147 -4.00 -11.28 -12.70
CA ASP A 147 -5.17 -12.16 -12.70
C ASP A 147 -5.25 -13.04 -11.45
N GLN A 148 -4.12 -13.39 -10.84
CA GLN A 148 -4.06 -14.13 -9.58
C GLN A 148 -4.28 -13.24 -8.36
N SER A 149 -4.26 -11.93 -8.52
CA SER A 149 -4.37 -10.97 -7.43
C SER A 149 -5.82 -10.71 -7.03
N LYS A 150 -6.02 -10.34 -5.76
CA LYS A 150 -7.34 -9.90 -5.28
C LYS A 150 -7.79 -8.58 -5.94
N MET A 151 -6.87 -7.81 -6.52
CA MET A 151 -7.17 -6.58 -7.23
C MET A 151 -7.95 -6.84 -8.51
N ALA A 152 -7.60 -7.88 -9.28
CA ALA A 152 -8.30 -8.27 -10.49
C ALA A 152 -9.77 -8.67 -10.24
N HIS A 153 -10.07 -9.16 -9.04
CA HIS A 153 -11.35 -9.74 -8.69
C HIS A 153 -12.18 -8.87 -7.73
N THR A 154 -11.87 -7.59 -7.59
CA THR A 154 -12.58 -6.72 -6.64
C THR A 154 -14.06 -6.55 -6.98
N THR A 155 -14.42 -6.50 -8.26
CA THR A 155 -15.81 -6.35 -8.74
C THR A 155 -16.61 -7.64 -8.61
N SER A 156 -15.98 -8.78 -8.83
CA SER A 156 -16.61 -10.11 -8.82
C SER A 156 -16.42 -10.86 -7.49
N ASN A 157 -15.83 -10.22 -6.48
CA ASN A 157 -15.60 -10.85 -5.18
C ASN A 157 -16.93 -11.20 -4.51
N PRO A 158 -17.28 -12.50 -4.33
CA PRO A 158 -18.58 -12.89 -3.81
C PRO A 158 -18.83 -12.35 -2.39
N LYS A 159 -17.80 -12.24 -1.54
CA LYS A 159 -17.94 -11.69 -0.19
C LYS A 159 -18.32 -10.21 -0.21
N VAL A 160 -17.78 -9.43 -1.15
CA VAL A 160 -18.16 -8.03 -1.35
C VAL A 160 -19.61 -7.92 -1.81
N LEU A 161 -20.01 -8.76 -2.77
CA LEU A 161 -21.38 -8.79 -3.28
C LEU A 161 -22.37 -9.24 -2.19
N ASP A 162 -22.04 -10.26 -1.40
CA ASP A 162 -22.87 -10.72 -0.27
C ASP A 162 -23.05 -9.62 0.78
N MET A 163 -21.99 -8.86 1.09
CA MET A 163 -22.07 -7.71 1.98
C MET A 163 -22.86 -6.56 1.37
N TYR A 164 -22.84 -6.41 0.06
CA TYR A 164 -23.60 -5.37 -0.62
C TYR A 164 -25.09 -5.70 -0.68
N TYR A 165 -25.46 -6.92 -1.10
CA TYR A 165 -26.86 -7.33 -1.30
C TYR A 165 -27.51 -7.94 -0.06
N GLY A 166 -26.77 -8.30 0.98
CA GLY A 166 -27.28 -9.05 2.12
C GLY A 166 -27.57 -10.51 1.78
N THR A 167 -26.79 -11.06 0.88
CA THR A 167 -26.83 -12.50 0.53
C THR A 167 -25.78 -13.29 1.31
N ASP A 168 -25.71 -14.58 1.09
CA ASP A 168 -24.66 -15.48 1.57
C ASP A 168 -24.04 -16.28 0.41
N ALA A 169 -23.07 -17.14 0.70
CA ALA A 169 -22.40 -17.97 -0.30
C ALA A 169 -23.32 -18.88 -1.12
N LEU A 170 -24.54 -19.12 -0.65
CA LEU A 170 -25.59 -19.86 -1.36
C LEU A 170 -26.60 -18.93 -2.05
N LEU A 171 -26.30 -17.64 -2.13
CA LEU A 171 -27.16 -16.59 -2.73
C LEU A 171 -28.52 -16.42 -2.03
N ARG A 172 -28.69 -16.91 -0.80
CA ARG A 172 -29.88 -16.70 0.00
C ARG A 172 -29.95 -15.25 0.47
N LYS A 173 -31.11 -14.63 0.37
CA LYS A 173 -31.35 -13.22 0.77
C LYS A 173 -31.62 -13.10 2.27
N GLY A 174 -31.33 -11.90 2.83
CA GLY A 174 -31.59 -11.61 4.24
C GLY A 174 -30.65 -12.34 5.21
N MET A 175 -29.53 -12.80 4.73
CA MET A 175 -28.53 -13.53 5.51
C MET A 175 -27.50 -12.58 6.12
N GLY A 176 -27.87 -11.97 7.25
CA GLY A 176 -27.03 -11.03 8.00
C GLY A 176 -26.94 -9.65 7.34
N PRO A 177 -25.89 -8.87 7.64
CA PRO A 177 -25.77 -7.50 7.17
C PRO A 177 -25.69 -7.41 5.65
N GLY A 178 -26.36 -6.39 5.09
CA GLY A 178 -26.32 -6.08 3.67
C GLY A 178 -26.49 -4.59 3.47
N TYR A 179 -25.54 -3.94 2.78
CA TYR A 179 -25.57 -2.49 2.61
C TYR A 179 -26.89 -2.01 2.03
N ARG A 180 -27.40 -2.66 0.98
CA ARG A 180 -28.65 -2.30 0.30
C ARG A 180 -29.90 -2.61 1.14
N ILE A 181 -29.82 -3.56 2.05
CA ILE A 181 -30.89 -3.88 3.00
C ILE A 181 -30.93 -2.84 4.11
N ASP A 182 -29.76 -2.54 4.68
CA ASP A 182 -29.62 -1.59 5.78
C ASP A 182 -29.80 -0.12 5.34
N ASN A 183 -29.63 0.18 4.04
CA ASN A 183 -29.76 1.51 3.44
C ASN A 183 -30.65 1.48 2.19
N PRO A 184 -31.97 1.28 2.34
CA PRO A 184 -32.88 1.22 1.19
C PRO A 184 -32.80 2.50 0.33
N GLY A 185 -32.71 2.32 -0.99
CA GLY A 185 -32.61 3.43 -1.94
C GLY A 185 -31.22 4.06 -2.09
N ASN A 186 -30.27 3.74 -1.21
CA ASN A 186 -28.91 4.25 -1.29
C ASN A 186 -27.98 3.22 -1.93
N GLN A 187 -27.27 3.60 -2.99
CA GLN A 187 -26.35 2.76 -3.75
C GLN A 187 -24.94 2.69 -3.12
N GLY A 188 -24.60 3.65 -2.27
CA GLY A 188 -23.28 3.75 -1.64
C GLY A 188 -22.17 4.15 -2.60
N ASN A 189 -20.94 4.08 -2.09
CA ASN A 189 -19.72 4.47 -2.80
C ASN A 189 -18.79 3.26 -3.09
N CYS A 190 -19.32 2.04 -3.04
CA CYS A 190 -18.51 0.81 -3.14
C CYS A 190 -17.74 0.72 -4.46
N THR A 191 -18.34 1.18 -5.57
CA THR A 191 -17.72 1.19 -6.90
C THR A 191 -16.46 2.06 -6.98
N GLN A 192 -16.31 3.06 -6.11
CA GLN A 192 -15.11 3.93 -6.13
C GLN A 192 -13.81 3.15 -5.90
N CYS A 193 -13.87 2.07 -5.10
CA CYS A 193 -12.72 1.23 -4.79
C CYS A 193 -12.80 -0.16 -5.43
N HIS A 194 -14.02 -0.73 -5.56
CA HIS A 194 -14.20 -2.10 -6.04
C HIS A 194 -14.40 -2.19 -7.56
N ALA A 195 -14.89 -1.13 -8.19
CA ALA A 195 -15.13 -1.06 -9.64
C ALA A 195 -14.81 0.34 -10.19
N PRO A 196 -13.60 0.88 -9.97
CA PRO A 196 -13.28 2.27 -10.32
C PRO A 196 -13.29 2.52 -11.83
N SER A 197 -13.10 1.50 -12.65
CA SER A 197 -13.25 1.59 -14.10
C SER A 197 -14.69 1.96 -14.49
N VAL A 198 -15.68 1.33 -13.85
CA VAL A 198 -17.11 1.66 -14.06
C VAL A 198 -17.42 3.05 -13.53
N ALA A 199 -17.02 3.35 -12.30
CA ALA A 199 -17.24 4.66 -11.69
C ALA A 199 -16.58 5.80 -12.47
N GLY A 200 -15.48 5.52 -13.18
CA GLY A 200 -14.81 6.46 -14.05
C GLY A 200 -15.51 6.65 -15.39
N ALA A 201 -16.12 5.59 -15.95
CA ALA A 201 -16.84 5.63 -17.22
C ALA A 201 -18.27 6.21 -17.08
N ILE A 202 -18.90 5.96 -15.92
CA ILE A 202 -20.27 6.39 -15.61
C ILE A 202 -20.23 7.16 -14.28
N PRO A 203 -19.87 8.46 -14.28
CA PRO A 203 -19.58 9.21 -13.04
C PRO A 203 -20.73 9.28 -12.04
N TRP A 204 -21.96 9.13 -12.48
CA TRP A 204 -23.18 9.14 -11.64
C TRP A 204 -23.65 7.76 -11.21
N SER A 205 -23.09 6.69 -11.78
CA SER A 205 -23.41 5.33 -11.34
C SER A 205 -22.58 4.97 -10.13
N GLN A 206 -23.27 4.57 -9.07
CA GLN A 206 -22.66 4.14 -7.80
C GLN A 206 -23.08 2.71 -7.44
N ASP A 207 -23.93 2.06 -8.23
CA ASP A 207 -24.46 0.74 -7.95
C ASP A 207 -23.55 -0.36 -8.50
N LEU A 208 -23.20 -1.36 -7.67
CA LEU A 208 -22.50 -2.55 -8.14
C LEU A 208 -23.29 -3.36 -9.17
N ASN A 209 -24.63 -3.20 -9.24
CA ASN A 209 -25.44 -3.78 -10.32
C ASN A 209 -25.02 -3.29 -11.70
N ASP A 210 -24.58 -2.05 -11.81
CA ASP A 210 -24.17 -1.49 -13.09
C ASP A 210 -22.93 -2.20 -13.62
N VAL A 211 -22.06 -2.66 -12.68
CA VAL A 211 -20.92 -3.52 -13.01
C VAL A 211 -21.38 -4.84 -13.62
N LEU A 212 -22.39 -5.48 -13.01
CA LEU A 212 -22.92 -6.77 -13.46
C LEU A 212 -23.64 -6.68 -14.82
N ARG A 213 -24.08 -5.48 -15.22
CA ARG A 213 -24.71 -5.22 -16.53
C ARG A 213 -23.75 -4.68 -17.58
N SER A 214 -22.54 -4.32 -17.13
CA SER A 214 -21.51 -3.74 -17.98
C SER A 214 -20.90 -4.76 -18.94
N PRO A 215 -20.29 -4.31 -20.04
CA PRO A 215 -19.41 -5.16 -20.83
C PRO A 215 -18.35 -5.82 -19.94
N ARG A 216 -17.98 -7.05 -20.28
CA ARG A 216 -17.04 -7.87 -19.50
C ARG A 216 -15.73 -7.17 -19.14
N THR A 217 -15.32 -6.19 -19.96
CA THR A 217 -14.13 -5.38 -19.73
C THR A 217 -14.13 -4.61 -18.42
N GLU A 218 -15.31 -4.28 -17.88
CA GLU A 218 -15.47 -3.51 -16.66
C GLU A 218 -15.52 -4.40 -15.41
N TRP A 219 -15.56 -5.71 -15.60
CA TRP A 219 -15.51 -6.72 -14.52
C TRP A 219 -14.11 -7.08 -14.11
N ASP A 220 -13.11 -6.56 -14.80
CA ASP A 220 -11.72 -6.91 -14.56
C ASP A 220 -11.14 -6.29 -13.27
N GLY A 221 -12.00 -5.88 -12.35
CA GLY A 221 -11.61 -5.32 -11.08
C GLY A 221 -11.00 -3.92 -11.22
N ILE A 222 -9.90 -3.68 -10.53
CA ILE A 222 -9.09 -2.48 -10.68
C ILE A 222 -8.18 -2.70 -11.88
N SER A 223 -8.66 -2.36 -13.08
CA SER A 223 -8.02 -2.71 -14.35
C SER A 223 -6.65 -2.04 -14.56
N CYS A 224 -5.82 -2.64 -15.41
CA CYS A 224 -4.54 -2.08 -15.83
C CYS A 224 -4.72 -0.66 -16.36
N ASP A 225 -5.66 -0.50 -17.28
CA ASP A 225 -5.89 0.77 -17.95
C ASP A 225 -6.43 1.85 -17.02
N TYR A 226 -7.27 1.48 -16.03
CA TYR A 226 -7.69 2.44 -15.00
C TYR A 226 -6.49 3.01 -14.24
N CYS A 227 -5.63 2.14 -13.69
CA CYS A 227 -4.45 2.56 -12.96
C CYS A 227 -3.54 3.42 -13.83
N HIS A 228 -3.30 3.01 -15.07
CA HIS A 228 -2.41 3.70 -16.00
C HIS A 228 -3.02 4.93 -16.67
N LYS A 229 -4.26 5.34 -16.31
CA LYS A 229 -4.88 6.63 -16.62
C LYS A 229 -4.83 7.62 -15.45
N VAL A 230 -4.37 7.20 -14.27
CA VAL A 230 -4.25 8.10 -13.12
C VAL A 230 -3.08 9.06 -13.33
N ARG A 231 -3.40 10.33 -13.54
CA ARG A 231 -2.43 11.41 -13.68
C ARG A 231 -1.99 12.00 -12.35
N LYS A 232 -2.92 12.17 -11.41
CA LYS A 232 -2.67 12.72 -10.07
C LYS A 232 -3.58 12.07 -9.04
N VAL A 233 -3.14 12.11 -7.79
CA VAL A 233 -3.98 11.85 -6.63
C VAL A 233 -4.14 13.17 -5.88
N ILE A 234 -5.38 13.59 -5.67
CA ILE A 234 -5.72 14.83 -4.97
C ILE A 234 -6.49 14.52 -3.69
N LYS A 235 -6.50 15.44 -2.74
CA LYS A 235 -7.40 15.37 -1.58
C LYS A 235 -8.83 15.69 -2.04
N ASP A 236 -9.80 14.90 -1.60
CA ASP A 236 -11.21 15.13 -1.86
C ASP A 236 -12.05 14.58 -0.69
N LYS A 237 -12.57 15.47 0.14
CA LYS A 237 -13.38 15.14 1.31
C LYS A 237 -14.72 14.46 0.99
N ASN A 238 -15.15 14.49 -0.27
CA ASN A 238 -16.38 13.84 -0.71
C ASN A 238 -16.18 12.37 -1.08
N LYS A 239 -14.94 11.88 -1.07
CA LYS A 239 -14.60 10.48 -1.32
C LYS A 239 -14.40 9.74 -0.01
N ALA A 240 -14.83 8.48 0.03
CA ALA A 240 -14.66 7.62 1.20
C ALA A 240 -13.19 7.45 1.63
N SER A 241 -12.26 7.52 0.68
CA SER A 241 -10.82 7.51 0.93
C SER A 241 -10.23 8.87 1.34
N GLY A 242 -11.01 9.95 1.29
CA GLY A 242 -10.51 11.31 1.42
C GLY A 242 -9.65 11.77 0.23
N ARG A 243 -9.64 11.00 -0.85
CA ARG A 243 -8.81 11.23 -2.04
C ARG A 243 -9.54 10.86 -3.33
N ALA A 244 -9.16 11.53 -4.41
CA ALA A 244 -9.66 11.23 -5.76
C ALA A 244 -8.50 11.05 -6.75
N ALA A 245 -8.69 10.15 -7.70
CA ALA A 245 -7.86 10.08 -8.89
C ALA A 245 -8.27 11.17 -9.88
N VAL A 246 -7.28 11.92 -10.36
CA VAL A 246 -7.44 12.74 -11.56
C VAL A 246 -7.03 11.87 -12.73
N LEU A 247 -7.99 11.49 -13.52
CA LEU A 247 -7.79 10.64 -14.69
C LEU A 247 -7.46 11.50 -15.91
N GLU A 248 -6.76 10.91 -16.87
CA GLU A 248 -6.54 11.46 -18.20
C GLU A 248 -6.84 10.37 -19.21
N ARG A 249 -8.08 10.36 -19.71
CA ARG A 249 -8.65 9.30 -20.53
C ARG A 249 -8.63 9.69 -21.99
N GLN A 250 -7.45 9.70 -22.57
CA GLN A 250 -7.25 9.94 -24.00
C GLN A 250 -6.89 8.64 -24.70
N SER A 251 -7.66 8.24 -25.68
CA SER A 251 -7.32 7.18 -26.63
C SER A 251 -8.36 7.11 -27.76
N PRO A 252 -7.97 6.78 -28.98
CA PRO A 252 -6.59 6.64 -29.40
C PRO A 252 -5.92 8.01 -29.58
N ILE A 253 -4.63 8.04 -29.25
CA ILE A 253 -3.72 9.10 -29.68
C ILE A 253 -3.24 8.74 -31.08
N ARG A 254 -2.51 9.60 -31.77
CA ARG A 254 -2.03 9.37 -33.13
C ARG A 254 -1.69 7.90 -33.43
N GLY A 255 -2.22 7.32 -34.49
CA GLY A 255 -1.89 5.98 -34.96
C GLY A 255 -2.38 4.84 -34.05
N ASN A 256 -3.51 5.00 -33.38
CA ASN A 256 -4.10 4.02 -32.45
C ASN A 256 -3.26 3.76 -31.18
N SER A 257 -2.34 4.64 -30.84
CA SER A 257 -1.58 4.54 -29.59
C SER A 257 -2.46 4.85 -28.38
N ILE A 258 -2.16 4.17 -27.28
CA ILE A 258 -2.88 4.27 -26.01
C ILE A 258 -2.03 5.08 -25.05
N LEU A 259 -2.55 6.17 -24.48
CA LEU A 259 -1.88 6.89 -23.40
C LEU A 259 -1.74 5.98 -22.19
N VAL A 260 -0.50 5.81 -21.69
CA VAL A 260 -0.17 4.99 -20.53
C VAL A 260 0.78 5.77 -19.62
N PHE A 261 0.33 6.14 -18.44
CA PHE A 261 1.20 6.68 -17.40
C PHE A 261 1.95 5.55 -16.70
N GLY A 262 3.19 5.80 -16.32
CA GLY A 262 3.98 4.85 -15.57
C GLY A 262 5.22 5.46 -14.93
N PRO A 263 5.97 4.69 -14.12
CA PRO A 263 7.15 5.18 -13.41
C PRO A 263 8.39 5.32 -14.31
N TYR A 264 8.34 4.82 -15.55
CA TYR A 264 9.49 4.80 -16.44
C TYR A 264 9.48 5.95 -17.43
N ASP A 265 10.62 6.62 -17.57
CA ASP A 265 10.86 7.74 -18.47
C ASP A 265 11.47 7.31 -19.83
N ASP A 266 11.64 6.01 -20.03
CA ASP A 266 12.33 5.42 -21.18
C ASP A 266 11.49 4.41 -21.98
N VAL A 267 10.20 4.32 -21.69
CA VAL A 267 9.28 3.50 -22.49
C VAL A 267 8.85 4.29 -23.72
N THR A 268 9.17 3.78 -24.90
CA THR A 268 8.91 4.44 -26.19
C THR A 268 8.25 3.51 -27.22
N ALA A 269 7.93 2.27 -26.85
CA ALA A 269 7.46 1.24 -27.78
C ALA A 269 5.96 1.37 -28.08
N PRO A 270 5.56 1.46 -29.38
CA PRO A 270 4.16 1.34 -29.78
C PRO A 270 3.58 -0.04 -29.39
N PRO A 271 2.27 -0.16 -29.14
CA PRO A 271 1.22 0.85 -29.32
C PRO A 271 1.03 1.80 -28.12
N MET A 272 1.95 1.80 -27.15
CA MET A 272 1.88 2.68 -25.99
C MET A 272 2.39 4.08 -26.34
N ALA A 273 1.59 5.11 -26.05
CA ALA A 273 2.02 6.49 -25.93
C ALA A 273 2.34 6.71 -24.45
N ALA A 274 3.51 6.25 -24.02
CA ALA A 274 3.90 6.25 -22.63
C ALA A 274 4.31 7.65 -22.14
N SER A 275 4.00 7.93 -20.89
CA SER A 275 4.40 9.16 -20.22
C SER A 275 4.91 8.85 -18.81
N TYR A 276 6.08 9.39 -18.50
CA TYR A 276 6.61 9.33 -17.14
C TYR A 276 5.71 10.06 -16.16
N ASN A 277 5.34 9.37 -15.08
CA ASN A 277 4.57 9.97 -14.02
C ASN A 277 5.05 9.48 -12.64
N PRO A 278 5.61 10.37 -11.82
CA PRO A 278 6.17 10.00 -10.52
C PRO A 278 5.12 9.56 -9.49
N VAL A 279 3.82 9.71 -9.76
CA VAL A 279 2.74 9.27 -8.85
C VAL A 279 2.77 7.75 -8.63
N PHE A 280 3.23 6.98 -9.63
CA PHE A 280 3.34 5.52 -9.57
C PHE A 280 4.44 5.04 -8.61
N ASP A 281 5.36 5.92 -8.28
CA ASP A 281 6.43 5.64 -7.33
C ASP A 281 6.18 6.29 -5.95
N LYS A 282 4.92 6.49 -5.60
CA LYS A 282 4.48 7.06 -4.32
C LYS A 282 3.45 6.17 -3.65
N GLY A 283 3.57 5.96 -2.33
CA GLY A 283 2.55 5.27 -1.54
C GLY A 283 1.18 5.93 -1.61
N GLN A 284 1.14 7.23 -1.90
CA GLN A 284 -0.08 8.01 -2.10
C GLN A 284 -0.99 7.43 -3.20
N PHE A 285 -0.44 6.77 -4.21
CA PHE A 285 -1.23 6.11 -5.25
C PHE A 285 -2.20 5.08 -4.66
N CYS A 286 -1.72 4.28 -3.70
CA CYS A 286 -2.51 3.22 -3.08
C CYS A 286 -3.61 3.78 -2.15
N SER A 287 -3.44 5.02 -1.67
CA SER A 287 -4.44 5.67 -0.79
C SER A 287 -5.78 5.97 -1.45
N LEU A 288 -5.88 5.85 -2.78
CA LEU A 288 -7.16 5.97 -3.48
C LEU A 288 -8.19 4.96 -2.98
N CYS A 289 -7.75 3.76 -2.59
CA CYS A 289 -8.60 2.66 -2.14
C CYS A 289 -8.21 2.14 -0.75
N HIS A 290 -6.91 2.19 -0.37
CA HIS A 290 -6.40 1.69 0.91
C HIS A 290 -6.46 2.75 2.02
N SER A 291 -7.56 3.51 1.98
CA SER A 291 -8.02 4.48 2.98
C SER A 291 -9.53 4.49 2.93
N HIS A 292 -10.18 4.43 4.09
CA HIS A 292 -11.63 4.48 4.14
C HIS A 292 -12.08 5.12 5.46
N PHE A 293 -12.89 6.16 5.32
CA PHE A 293 -13.48 6.89 6.43
C PHE A 293 -14.98 7.00 6.22
N LYS A 294 -15.73 6.68 7.25
CA LYS A 294 -17.16 6.93 7.29
C LYS A 294 -17.42 8.30 7.87
N LYS A 295 -18.12 9.17 7.14
CA LYS A 295 -18.63 10.42 7.69
C LYS A 295 -19.73 10.10 8.70
N LEU A 296 -19.58 10.62 9.91
CA LEU A 296 -20.60 10.52 10.95
C LEU A 296 -21.74 11.51 10.71
N ALA A 297 -22.91 11.24 11.28
CA ALA A 297 -24.03 12.17 11.25
C ALA A 297 -23.65 13.48 11.96
N SER A 298 -24.36 14.57 11.60
CA SER A 298 -24.13 15.87 12.25
C SER A 298 -24.33 15.76 13.76
N GLY A 299 -23.38 16.26 14.53
CA GLY A 299 -23.37 16.19 15.99
C GLY A 299 -22.78 14.91 16.60
N GLN A 300 -22.51 13.90 15.81
CA GLN A 300 -21.75 12.72 16.26
C GLN A 300 -20.25 12.98 16.12
N THR A 301 -19.52 12.72 17.19
CA THR A 301 -18.05 12.75 17.21
C THR A 301 -17.53 11.42 17.73
N TRP A 302 -16.39 11.00 17.25
CA TRP A 302 -15.68 9.86 17.82
C TRP A 302 -14.60 10.35 18.79
N ASP A 303 -14.27 9.53 19.79
CA ASP A 303 -13.28 9.87 20.78
C ASP A 303 -11.85 9.63 20.22
N SER A 304 -11.22 10.70 19.77
CA SER A 304 -9.87 10.67 19.21
C SER A 304 -8.79 10.29 20.23
N THR A 305 -9.10 10.40 21.53
CA THR A 305 -8.10 10.18 22.57
C THR A 305 -7.84 8.71 22.84
N LYS A 306 -8.78 7.83 22.50
CA LYS A 306 -8.71 6.39 22.82
C LYS A 306 -7.91 5.56 21.83
N VAL A 307 -7.97 5.87 20.53
CA VAL A 307 -7.44 4.99 19.49
C VAL A 307 -6.59 5.73 18.46
N TYR A 308 -6.96 6.95 18.11
CA TYR A 308 -6.32 7.73 17.07
C TYR A 308 -5.80 9.05 17.59
N THR A 309 -4.64 9.42 17.09
CA THR A 309 -4.14 10.79 17.23
C THR A 309 -4.73 11.66 16.13
N THR A 310 -4.94 12.92 16.43
CA THR A 310 -5.38 13.93 15.45
C THR A 310 -4.46 13.95 14.23
N ALA A 311 -3.16 13.69 14.41
CA ALA A 311 -2.18 13.63 13.32
C ALA A 311 -2.50 12.57 12.25
N GLU A 312 -3.12 11.45 12.61
CA GLU A 312 -3.55 10.44 11.64
C GLU A 312 -4.64 10.97 10.70
N TRP A 313 -5.49 11.85 11.21
CA TRP A 313 -6.56 12.48 10.46
C TRP A 313 -6.09 13.67 9.65
N GLU A 314 -5.21 14.50 10.20
CA GLU A 314 -4.62 15.66 9.52
C GLU A 314 -3.92 15.27 8.23
N GLY A 315 -3.31 14.08 8.18
CA GLY A 315 -2.75 13.51 6.96
C GLY A 315 -3.73 13.44 5.79
N PHE A 316 -5.06 13.47 6.05
CA PHE A 316 -6.12 13.49 5.04
C PHE A 316 -6.63 14.88 4.69
N GLY A 317 -6.39 15.88 5.53
CA GLY A 317 -7.06 17.16 5.44
C GLY A 317 -8.58 17.04 5.69
N LEU A 318 -8.98 16.06 6.48
CA LEU A 318 -10.32 15.95 7.03
C LEU A 318 -10.36 16.81 8.29
N GLU A 319 -11.26 17.77 8.35
CA GLU A 319 -11.42 18.65 9.48
C GLU A 319 -12.34 18.02 10.53
N GLY A 320 -11.91 18.06 11.79
CA GLY A 320 -12.71 17.67 12.95
C GLY A 320 -12.89 16.16 13.15
N ASN A 321 -13.60 15.82 14.22
CA ASN A 321 -13.84 14.45 14.68
C ASN A 321 -15.06 13.78 14.02
N ASN A 322 -15.53 14.30 12.88
CA ASN A 322 -16.76 13.86 12.24
C ASN A 322 -16.59 12.65 11.30
N TYR A 323 -15.44 12.01 11.34
CA TYR A 323 -15.14 10.86 10.49
C TYR A 323 -14.65 9.69 11.31
N LEU A 324 -15.29 8.53 11.13
CA LEU A 324 -14.89 7.28 11.74
C LEU A 324 -13.87 6.58 10.86
N PRO A 325 -12.68 6.21 11.37
CA PRO A 325 -11.68 5.49 10.62
C PRO A 325 -12.09 4.03 10.45
N ILE A 326 -12.24 3.59 9.21
CA ILE A 326 -12.56 2.22 8.87
C ILE A 326 -11.29 1.49 8.44
N GLN A 327 -10.68 1.93 7.36
CA GLN A 327 -9.40 1.42 6.87
C GLN A 327 -8.38 2.53 6.82
N THR A 328 -7.26 2.38 7.52
CA THR A 328 -6.24 3.41 7.69
C THR A 328 -4.85 2.98 7.25
N THR A 329 -4.76 1.98 6.36
CA THR A 329 -3.49 1.38 5.93
C THR A 329 -2.48 2.41 5.42
N TYR A 330 -2.93 3.37 4.61
CA TYR A 330 -2.05 4.42 4.10
C TYR A 330 -1.53 5.34 5.21
N GLN A 331 -2.39 5.72 6.17
CA GLN A 331 -2.00 6.60 7.28
C GLN A 331 -1.04 5.92 8.23
N GLU A 332 -1.31 4.66 8.53
CA GLU A 332 -0.46 3.82 9.37
C GLU A 332 0.96 3.74 8.77
N TRP A 333 1.04 3.51 7.45
CA TRP A 333 2.30 3.51 6.72
C TRP A 333 2.97 4.89 6.73
N LYS A 334 2.20 5.95 6.47
CA LYS A 334 2.74 7.32 6.45
C LYS A 334 3.29 7.71 7.81
N GLN A 335 2.54 7.46 8.89
CA GLN A 335 2.98 7.71 10.26
C GLN A 335 4.28 6.97 10.57
N TRP A 336 4.36 5.68 10.19
CA TRP A 336 5.58 4.90 10.36
C TRP A 336 6.75 5.53 9.61
N GLN A 337 6.57 5.88 8.33
CA GLN A 337 7.61 6.51 7.52
C GLN A 337 8.07 7.86 8.10
N ASP A 338 7.13 8.67 8.59
CA ASP A 338 7.46 9.98 9.18
C ASP A 338 8.30 9.85 10.45
N GLN A 339 8.08 8.79 11.23
CA GLN A 339 8.78 8.49 12.49
C GLN A 339 10.15 7.83 12.32
N LEU A 340 10.44 7.25 11.16
CA LEU A 340 11.74 6.61 10.92
C LEU A 340 12.88 7.63 10.85
N PRO A 341 14.03 7.33 11.47
CA PRO A 341 15.25 8.10 11.29
C PRO A 341 15.65 8.20 9.81
N PRO A 342 16.37 9.27 9.40
CA PRO A 342 16.79 9.43 7.99
C PRO A 342 17.67 8.29 7.47
N ASP A 343 18.43 7.63 8.33
CA ASP A 343 19.37 6.54 8.05
C ASP A 343 18.76 5.14 8.23
N ASP A 344 17.50 5.03 8.64
CA ASP A 344 16.83 3.72 8.73
C ASP A 344 16.69 3.07 7.35
N ALA A 345 17.05 1.80 7.25
CA ALA A 345 17.01 1.02 6.01
C ALA A 345 15.60 0.91 5.38
N ASN A 346 14.56 1.22 6.13
CA ASN A 346 13.17 1.23 5.65
C ASN A 346 12.67 2.64 5.32
N LYS A 347 13.47 3.69 5.59
CA LYS A 347 13.10 5.06 5.25
C LYS A 347 12.96 5.21 3.74
N GLY A 348 11.85 5.76 3.31
CA GLY A 348 11.50 5.92 1.90
C GLY A 348 10.89 4.68 1.24
N LYS A 349 10.80 3.52 1.91
CA LYS A 349 10.08 2.36 1.39
C LYS A 349 8.60 2.68 1.19
N LYS A 350 8.08 2.28 0.07
CA LYS A 350 6.71 2.54 -0.40
C LYS A 350 5.89 1.26 -0.38
N CYS A 351 4.59 1.38 -0.55
CA CYS A 351 3.68 0.23 -0.63
C CYS A 351 4.13 -0.77 -1.71
N GLN A 352 4.55 -0.24 -2.86
CA GLN A 352 5.00 -1.02 -4.00
C GLN A 352 6.27 -1.85 -3.71
N ASP A 353 7.13 -1.41 -2.79
CA ASP A 353 8.38 -2.10 -2.46
C ASP A 353 8.13 -3.42 -1.71
N CYS A 354 6.99 -3.53 -1.02
CA CYS A 354 6.59 -4.72 -0.29
C CYS A 354 5.51 -5.52 -1.04
N HIS A 355 4.50 -4.86 -1.60
CA HIS A 355 3.33 -5.51 -2.21
C HIS A 355 3.49 -5.83 -3.69
N LEU A 356 4.49 -5.28 -4.37
CA LEU A 356 4.88 -5.59 -5.74
C LEU A 356 6.35 -6.02 -5.82
N SER A 357 6.87 -6.65 -4.75
CA SER A 357 8.25 -7.14 -4.70
C SER A 357 8.40 -8.44 -5.47
N TRP A 358 9.57 -8.65 -6.05
CA TRP A 358 9.93 -9.92 -6.64
C TRP A 358 10.06 -11.01 -5.58
N ARG A 359 9.56 -12.20 -5.90
CA ARG A 359 9.75 -13.41 -5.12
C ARG A 359 10.72 -14.34 -5.82
N LYS A 360 11.42 -15.15 -5.02
CA LYS A 360 12.44 -16.08 -5.53
C LYS A 360 11.87 -17.05 -6.57
N GLU A 361 10.66 -17.50 -6.38
CA GLU A 361 9.95 -18.43 -7.26
C GLU A 361 9.50 -17.82 -8.59
N MET A 362 9.48 -16.48 -8.70
CA MET A 362 9.10 -15.79 -9.93
C MET A 362 10.27 -15.62 -10.92
N LEU A 363 11.51 -15.68 -10.44
CA LEU A 363 12.69 -15.27 -11.20
C LEU A 363 13.03 -16.13 -12.41
N PRO A 364 12.91 -17.48 -12.43
CA PRO A 364 13.42 -18.28 -13.52
C PRO A 364 12.47 -18.45 -14.71
N TYR A 365 11.19 -18.15 -14.57
CA TYR A 365 10.17 -18.57 -15.53
C TYR A 365 9.57 -17.44 -16.36
N ASP A 366 9.96 -16.21 -16.08
CA ASP A 366 9.30 -15.07 -16.66
C ASP A 366 10.09 -14.49 -17.83
N ASN A 367 9.40 -14.30 -18.94
CA ASN A 367 9.99 -13.70 -20.15
C ASN A 367 9.96 -12.16 -20.04
N TYR A 368 10.88 -11.61 -19.28
CA TYR A 368 10.98 -10.16 -19.04
C TYR A 368 11.18 -9.33 -20.31
N VAL A 369 11.63 -9.95 -21.38
CA VAL A 369 11.84 -9.27 -22.66
C VAL A 369 10.53 -8.71 -23.22
N VAL A 370 9.43 -9.42 -22.97
CA VAL A 370 8.11 -9.04 -23.50
C VAL A 370 7.35 -8.16 -22.51
N ASP A 371 7.39 -8.52 -21.21
CA ASP A 371 6.46 -7.95 -20.24
C ASP A 371 6.76 -6.53 -19.80
N GLY A 372 8.00 -6.19 -19.60
CA GLY A 372 8.34 -4.98 -18.89
C GLY A 372 9.37 -4.11 -19.59
N ASN A 373 9.54 -4.28 -20.89
CA ASN A 373 10.60 -3.54 -21.59
C ASN A 373 11.98 -3.77 -20.98
N ALA A 374 12.20 -4.99 -20.44
CA ALA A 374 13.47 -5.38 -19.83
C ALA A 374 14.60 -5.40 -20.83
N ARG A 375 14.26 -5.64 -22.11
CA ARG A 375 15.19 -5.57 -23.22
C ARG A 375 14.70 -4.51 -24.19
N ASN A 376 15.53 -3.54 -24.50
CA ASN A 376 15.26 -2.70 -25.64
C ASN A 376 15.80 -3.36 -26.94
N MET A 377 15.27 -2.91 -28.07
CA MET A 377 15.63 -3.40 -29.41
C MET A 377 17.13 -3.21 -29.73
N TRP A 378 17.82 -2.40 -28.96
CA TRP A 378 19.17 -1.90 -29.20
C TRP A 378 20.22 -2.54 -28.28
N GLY A 379 19.87 -3.65 -27.64
CA GLY A 379 20.82 -4.46 -26.88
C GLY A 379 21.05 -4.09 -25.42
N THR A 380 20.41 -3.03 -24.92
CA THR A 380 20.42 -2.73 -23.48
C THR A 380 19.25 -3.42 -22.78
N TYR A 381 19.48 -3.83 -21.54
CA TYR A 381 18.51 -4.53 -20.74
C TYR A 381 18.18 -3.73 -19.50
N ARG A 382 16.90 -3.58 -19.21
CA ARG A 382 16.46 -3.19 -17.89
C ARG A 382 16.64 -4.39 -16.95
N SER A 383 17.12 -4.12 -15.73
CA SER A 383 17.15 -5.16 -14.70
C SER A 383 15.73 -5.68 -14.46
N PRO A 384 15.49 -6.99 -14.46
CA PRO A 384 14.19 -7.55 -14.11
C PRO A 384 13.69 -7.08 -12.73
N LYS A 385 14.61 -6.79 -11.80
CA LYS A 385 14.28 -6.29 -10.46
C LYS A 385 13.62 -4.91 -10.47
N ASP A 386 13.83 -4.14 -11.54
CA ASP A 386 13.21 -2.81 -11.68
C ASP A 386 11.78 -2.91 -12.20
N ILE A 387 11.40 -4.05 -12.78
CA ILE A 387 10.05 -4.30 -13.28
C ILE A 387 9.23 -4.91 -12.14
N ARG A 388 8.24 -4.19 -11.67
CA ARG A 388 7.43 -4.65 -10.55
C ARG A 388 6.36 -5.64 -11.02
N PRO A 389 6.35 -6.87 -10.51
CA PRO A 389 5.26 -7.81 -10.78
C PRO A 389 3.96 -7.30 -10.16
N HIS A 390 2.83 -7.59 -10.82
CA HIS A 390 1.51 -7.05 -10.45
C HIS A 390 0.68 -8.04 -9.63
N HIS A 391 1.31 -8.82 -8.73
CA HIS A 391 0.61 -9.79 -7.87
C HIS A 391 -0.15 -9.16 -6.70
N PHE A 392 0.17 -7.92 -6.31
CA PHE A 392 -0.50 -7.16 -5.25
C PHE A 392 -0.72 -7.99 -3.96
N ASP A 393 0.34 -8.56 -3.45
CA ASP A 393 0.27 -9.39 -2.25
C ASP A 393 -0.26 -8.64 -1.05
N GLY A 394 -1.19 -9.26 -0.35
CA GLY A 394 -1.73 -8.73 0.89
C GLY A 394 -2.66 -9.71 1.55
N GLY A 395 -2.41 -10.05 2.83
CA GLY A 395 -3.13 -11.09 3.56
C GLY A 395 -2.95 -12.47 2.92
N THR A 396 -1.83 -12.70 2.26
CA THR A 396 -1.36 -14.00 1.80
C THR A 396 -0.48 -14.65 2.84
N GLU A 397 -0.35 -15.98 2.80
CA GLU A 397 0.50 -16.71 3.73
C GLU A 397 1.95 -16.21 3.69
N THR A 398 2.49 -15.97 2.50
CA THR A 398 3.86 -15.46 2.30
C THR A 398 4.07 -14.12 2.99
N GLN A 399 3.18 -13.16 2.80
CA GLN A 399 3.29 -11.83 3.42
C GLN A 399 3.09 -11.90 4.94
N LEU A 400 2.13 -12.70 5.41
CA LEU A 400 1.81 -12.81 6.83
C LEU A 400 2.96 -13.44 7.62
N LYS A 401 3.60 -14.49 7.10
CA LYS A 401 4.76 -15.13 7.73
C LYS A 401 5.96 -14.21 7.89
N THR A 402 6.08 -13.18 7.09
CA THR A 402 7.16 -12.19 7.21
C THR A 402 6.80 -11.01 8.10
N ALA A 403 5.50 -10.77 8.37
CA ALA A 403 5.05 -9.56 9.05
C ALA A 403 5.26 -9.61 10.56
N LEU A 404 5.00 -10.76 11.18
CA LEU A 404 5.04 -10.93 12.64
C LEU A 404 6.02 -12.02 13.05
N ALA A 405 6.71 -11.79 14.15
CA ALA A 405 7.48 -12.79 14.87
C ALA A 405 6.83 -13.05 16.23
N MET A 406 7.01 -14.26 16.77
CA MET A 406 6.53 -14.67 18.07
C MET A 406 7.65 -15.38 18.83
N GLU A 407 7.83 -15.01 20.09
CA GLU A 407 8.75 -15.64 21.04
C GLU A 407 7.92 -16.14 22.23
N LEU A 408 8.26 -17.31 22.73
CA LEU A 408 7.61 -17.97 23.87
C LEU A 408 8.68 -18.34 24.89
N GLU A 409 8.49 -17.88 26.10
CA GLU A 409 9.30 -18.21 27.25
C GLU A 409 8.42 -18.86 28.31
N GLY A 410 8.94 -19.89 29.00
CA GLY A 410 8.26 -20.58 30.08
C GLY A 410 9.16 -20.79 31.28
N GLU A 411 8.55 -20.78 32.46
CA GLU A 411 9.20 -21.09 33.74
C GLU A 411 8.21 -21.84 34.62
N ILE A 412 8.69 -22.91 35.26
CA ILE A 412 7.92 -23.62 36.26
C ILE A 412 8.37 -23.12 37.64
N SER A 413 7.41 -22.63 38.41
CA SER A 413 7.63 -22.18 39.79
C SER A 413 6.62 -22.86 40.69
N GLU A 414 7.10 -23.71 41.57
CA GLU A 414 6.26 -24.56 42.44
C GLU A 414 5.24 -25.37 41.58
N ASN A 415 3.97 -25.13 41.79
CA ASN A 415 2.85 -25.81 41.08
C ASN A 415 2.25 -24.94 39.95
N THR A 416 3.03 -24.02 39.39
CA THR A 416 2.55 -23.08 38.39
C THR A 416 3.50 -23.01 37.22
N LEU A 417 2.97 -23.13 36.02
CA LEU A 417 3.66 -22.80 34.78
C LEU A 417 3.40 -21.34 34.44
N LEU A 418 4.46 -20.55 34.38
CA LEU A 418 4.45 -19.16 33.97
C LEU A 418 4.88 -19.06 32.52
N LEU A 419 4.05 -18.53 31.66
CA LEU A 419 4.35 -18.31 30.23
C LEU A 419 4.39 -16.83 29.91
N SER A 420 5.40 -16.42 29.16
CA SER A 420 5.51 -15.09 28.54
C SER A 420 5.55 -15.23 27.03
N VAL A 421 4.62 -14.57 26.34
CA VAL A 421 4.55 -14.58 24.88
C VAL A 421 4.77 -13.17 24.36
N PHE A 422 5.75 -13.00 23.48
CA PHE A 422 6.07 -11.73 22.83
C PHE A 422 5.71 -11.82 21.36
N ILE A 423 4.93 -10.86 20.87
CA ILE A 423 4.54 -10.79 19.45
C ILE A 423 4.99 -9.45 18.90
N THR A 424 5.85 -9.51 17.89
CA THR A 424 6.49 -8.34 17.32
C THR A 424 6.10 -8.15 15.86
N ASN A 425 5.67 -6.94 15.51
CA ASN A 425 5.54 -6.54 14.11
C ASN A 425 6.93 -6.20 13.54
N THR A 426 7.57 -7.18 12.91
CA THR A 426 8.96 -7.08 12.46
C THR A 426 9.10 -6.36 11.13
N ASN A 427 8.26 -6.71 10.14
CA ASN A 427 8.37 -6.22 8.76
C ASN A 427 7.10 -5.59 8.20
N GLY A 428 6.01 -5.52 8.95
CA GLY A 428 4.85 -4.76 8.55
C GLY A 428 5.14 -3.26 8.59
N GLY A 429 5.05 -2.58 7.46
CA GLY A 429 5.17 -1.12 7.39
C GLY A 429 3.90 -0.36 7.79
N HIS A 430 2.94 -1.05 8.37
CA HIS A 430 1.66 -0.57 8.87
C HIS A 430 1.22 -1.47 10.03
N TRP A 431 0.13 -1.16 10.68
CA TRP A 431 -0.37 -1.98 11.78
C TRP A 431 -0.84 -3.35 11.27
N VAL A 432 -0.72 -4.38 12.09
CA VAL A 432 -1.11 -5.75 11.74
C VAL A 432 -2.16 -6.26 12.74
N PRO A 433 -3.31 -6.74 12.24
CA PRO A 433 -3.80 -6.71 10.85
C PRO A 433 -4.18 -5.29 10.40
N THR A 434 -4.22 -5.04 9.10
CA THR A 434 -4.72 -3.78 8.52
C THR A 434 -5.81 -4.05 7.47
N GLY A 435 -6.43 -2.99 6.96
CA GLY A 435 -7.52 -3.07 5.99
C GLY A 435 -8.89 -3.08 6.66
N GLU A 436 -9.83 -3.87 6.12
CA GLU A 436 -11.18 -3.97 6.64
C GLU A 436 -11.23 -4.54 8.08
N THR A 437 -12.13 -4.00 8.89
CA THR A 437 -12.21 -4.25 10.33
C THR A 437 -12.70 -5.65 10.72
N MET A 438 -13.18 -6.44 9.77
CA MET A 438 -13.54 -7.84 10.02
C MET A 438 -12.33 -8.78 10.14
N ARG A 439 -11.11 -8.29 9.90
CA ARG A 439 -9.85 -9.05 9.95
C ARG A 439 -9.30 -9.06 11.37
N SER A 440 -8.69 -10.18 11.74
CA SER A 440 -8.03 -10.32 13.05
C SER A 440 -6.77 -11.18 12.96
N VAL A 441 -5.87 -10.99 13.92
CA VAL A 441 -4.80 -11.92 14.27
C VAL A 441 -5.08 -12.45 15.66
N MET A 442 -4.84 -13.72 15.92
CA MET A 442 -5.09 -14.32 17.22
C MET A 442 -3.90 -15.18 17.64
N LEU A 443 -3.48 -14.98 18.88
CA LEU A 443 -2.63 -15.89 19.63
C LEU A 443 -3.52 -16.99 20.22
N LEU A 444 -3.20 -18.24 19.98
CA LEU A 444 -3.82 -19.42 20.57
C LEU A 444 -2.77 -20.13 21.39
N LEU A 445 -3.08 -20.43 22.66
CA LEU A 445 -2.25 -21.29 23.50
C LEU A 445 -2.98 -22.61 23.76
N ASN A 446 -2.27 -23.71 23.53
CA ASN A 446 -2.65 -25.04 23.95
C ASN A 446 -1.62 -25.53 24.94
N VAL A 447 -2.00 -25.64 26.21
CA VAL A 447 -1.13 -26.01 27.32
C VAL A 447 -1.65 -27.30 27.93
N THR A 448 -0.85 -28.34 27.92
CA THR A 448 -1.25 -29.68 28.37
C THR A 448 -0.22 -30.25 29.33
N ASP A 449 -0.67 -31.15 30.19
CA ASP A 449 0.21 -32.01 30.97
C ASP A 449 0.90 -33.05 30.05
N SER A 450 1.79 -33.86 30.63
CA SER A 450 2.51 -34.94 29.94
C SER A 450 1.60 -36.01 29.32
N ASN A 451 0.34 -36.11 29.77
CA ASN A 451 -0.67 -37.02 29.24
C ASN A 451 -1.55 -36.36 28.16
N GLY A 452 -1.27 -35.11 27.80
CA GLY A 452 -2.05 -34.38 26.80
C GLY A 452 -3.36 -33.78 27.31
N LYS A 453 -3.61 -33.76 28.61
CA LYS A 453 -4.80 -33.14 29.21
C LYS A 453 -4.56 -31.63 29.38
N PRO A 454 -5.52 -30.77 28.99
CA PRO A 454 -5.39 -29.33 29.16
C PRO A 454 -5.19 -28.92 30.61
N LEU A 455 -4.21 -28.05 30.86
CA LEU A 455 -3.99 -27.41 32.17
C LEU A 455 -5.00 -26.29 32.42
N GLU A 456 -5.37 -26.08 33.68
CA GLU A 456 -6.24 -25.00 34.09
C GLU A 456 -5.48 -23.67 34.05
N MET A 457 -5.99 -22.68 33.34
CA MET A 457 -5.44 -21.33 33.33
C MET A 457 -5.91 -20.56 34.55
N LEU A 458 -4.97 -20.21 35.44
CA LEU A 458 -5.18 -19.45 36.67
C LEU A 458 -5.28 -17.93 36.37
N ASN A 459 -4.41 -17.44 35.47
CA ASN A 459 -4.34 -16.03 35.13
C ASN A 459 -3.95 -15.86 33.65
N GLY A 460 -4.41 -14.78 33.01
CA GLY A 460 -4.11 -14.46 31.62
C GLY A 460 -5.34 -14.05 30.82
N SER A 461 -5.09 -13.62 29.60
CA SER A 461 -6.16 -13.21 28.67
C SER A 461 -6.82 -14.40 27.99
N ARG A 462 -8.10 -14.21 27.66
CA ARG A 462 -8.89 -15.18 26.87
C ARG A 462 -9.38 -14.55 25.59
N LEU A 463 -9.52 -15.36 24.56
CA LEU A 463 -10.05 -14.92 23.29
C LEU A 463 -11.51 -14.48 23.41
N PRO A 464 -11.88 -13.34 22.76
CA PRO A 464 -13.22 -12.78 22.86
C PRO A 464 -14.27 -13.61 22.12
N ASP A 465 -15.55 -13.35 22.41
CA ASP A 465 -16.70 -14.05 21.81
C ASP A 465 -16.70 -14.06 20.28
N TRP A 466 -16.23 -12.99 19.67
CA TRP A 466 -16.17 -12.89 18.21
C TRP A 466 -15.08 -13.78 17.58
N ALA A 467 -14.19 -14.37 18.38
CA ALA A 467 -13.31 -15.46 17.91
C ALA A 467 -14.09 -16.73 17.56
N GLY A 468 -15.37 -16.78 17.92
CA GLY A 468 -16.31 -17.84 17.58
C GLY A 468 -16.62 -18.77 18.74
N LYS A 469 -17.92 -18.98 18.98
CA LYS A 469 -18.46 -19.94 19.96
C LYS A 469 -18.80 -21.23 19.23
N GLY A 470 -18.40 -22.38 19.78
CA GLY A 470 -18.69 -23.69 19.20
C GLY A 470 -17.50 -24.66 19.29
N LYS A 471 -17.48 -25.62 18.38
CA LYS A 471 -16.45 -26.67 18.37
C LYS A 471 -15.11 -26.12 17.83
N LEU A 472 -14.00 -26.51 18.45
CA LEU A 472 -12.63 -26.13 18.03
C LEU A 472 -12.36 -26.47 16.56
N GLN A 473 -12.80 -27.62 16.11
CA GLN A 473 -12.61 -28.09 14.73
C GLN A 473 -13.26 -27.17 13.69
N THR A 474 -14.22 -26.35 14.11
CA THR A 474 -14.85 -25.34 13.26
C THR A 474 -14.15 -23.98 13.30
N GLY A 475 -12.99 -23.87 14.00
CA GLY A 475 -12.28 -22.60 14.20
C GLY A 475 -12.98 -21.67 15.19
N SER A 476 -13.66 -22.23 16.19
CA SER A 476 -14.32 -21.50 17.27
C SER A 476 -13.42 -21.50 18.48
N TYR A 477 -12.86 -20.33 18.82
CA TYR A 477 -11.78 -20.20 19.81
C TYR A 477 -12.14 -19.30 21.00
N ALA A 478 -13.37 -18.79 21.08
CA ALA A 478 -13.80 -17.92 22.17
C ALA A 478 -13.60 -18.60 23.53
N GLY A 479 -13.04 -17.87 24.50
CA GLY A 479 -12.77 -18.36 25.84
C GLY A 479 -11.46 -19.15 26.02
N LEU A 480 -10.78 -19.54 24.93
CA LEU A 480 -9.48 -20.21 25.01
C LEU A 480 -8.39 -19.22 25.51
N PRO A 481 -7.34 -19.74 26.17
CA PRO A 481 -6.16 -18.94 26.48
C PRO A 481 -5.55 -18.32 25.22
N GLY A 482 -5.27 -17.01 25.26
CA GLY A 482 -4.70 -16.31 24.13
C GLY A 482 -5.07 -14.83 24.07
N ALA A 483 -4.77 -14.20 22.96
CA ALA A 483 -5.03 -12.78 22.74
C ALA A 483 -5.48 -12.52 21.30
N ALA A 484 -6.22 -11.43 21.10
CA ALA A 484 -6.73 -11.07 19.78
C ALA A 484 -6.36 -9.64 19.40
N PHE A 485 -5.97 -9.47 18.15
CA PHE A 485 -5.55 -8.21 17.57
C PHE A 485 -6.51 -7.84 16.44
N ALA A 486 -7.27 -6.79 16.65
CA ALA A 486 -8.27 -6.30 15.70
C ALA A 486 -8.63 -4.84 15.99
N ARG A 487 -9.22 -4.18 15.02
CA ARG A 487 -10.00 -2.96 15.26
C ARG A 487 -11.46 -3.38 15.35
N VAL A 488 -12.08 -3.12 16.49
CA VAL A 488 -13.47 -3.46 16.77
C VAL A 488 -14.33 -2.22 16.64
N LEU A 489 -15.27 -2.25 15.70
CA LEU A 489 -16.27 -1.22 15.53
C LEU A 489 -17.53 -1.56 16.33
N GLY A 490 -18.23 -0.54 16.82
CA GLY A 490 -19.52 -0.68 17.49
C GLY A 490 -20.53 0.32 16.99
N ASP A 491 -21.82 0.01 17.23
CA ASP A 491 -22.95 0.91 17.02
C ASP A 491 -23.49 1.48 18.34
N ASP A 492 -24.54 2.30 18.26
CA ASP A 492 -25.16 2.94 19.42
C ASP A 492 -26.00 1.94 20.24
N ASP A 493 -26.39 0.82 19.67
CA ASP A 493 -27.13 -0.25 20.35
C ASP A 493 -26.21 -1.18 21.16
N GLY A 494 -24.89 -0.93 21.16
CA GLY A 494 -23.91 -1.74 21.88
C GLY A 494 -23.41 -2.96 21.13
N ASN A 495 -23.82 -3.18 19.88
CA ASN A 495 -23.31 -4.28 19.09
C ASN A 495 -21.85 -4.06 18.72
N LEU A 496 -21.07 -5.16 18.72
CA LEU A 496 -19.66 -5.16 18.36
C LEU A 496 -19.46 -5.79 16.98
N ASN A 497 -18.35 -5.41 16.33
CA ASN A 497 -17.96 -5.90 15.00
C ASN A 497 -19.05 -5.68 13.95
N VAL A 498 -19.76 -4.56 14.06
CA VAL A 498 -20.76 -4.17 13.08
C VAL A 498 -20.11 -3.76 11.76
N PRO A 499 -20.79 -3.93 10.62
CA PRO A 499 -20.26 -3.44 9.36
C PRO A 499 -20.09 -1.91 9.40
N PHE A 500 -19.12 -1.40 8.65
CA PHE A 500 -18.71 0.00 8.74
C PHE A 500 -19.86 1.00 8.55
N TRP A 501 -20.87 0.68 7.76
CA TRP A 501 -22.00 1.58 7.52
C TRP A 501 -22.95 1.71 8.72
N LYS A 502 -22.96 0.74 9.64
CA LYS A 502 -23.68 0.80 10.93
C LYS A 502 -22.83 1.40 12.06
N ALA A 503 -21.53 1.31 11.95
CA ALA A 503 -20.63 1.72 13.02
C ALA A 503 -20.73 3.21 13.33
N THR A 504 -20.69 3.55 14.64
CA THR A 504 -20.67 4.91 15.17
C THR A 504 -19.41 5.21 15.96
N ARG A 505 -18.67 4.16 16.40
CA ARG A 505 -17.45 4.31 17.20
C ARG A 505 -16.45 3.18 16.95
N VAL A 506 -15.19 3.45 17.29
CA VAL A 506 -14.18 2.43 17.51
C VAL A 506 -14.22 2.04 18.98
N VAL A 507 -14.50 0.78 19.25
CA VAL A 507 -14.59 0.26 20.63
C VAL A 507 -13.21 -0.10 21.17
N SER A 508 -12.37 -0.70 20.31
CA SER A 508 -10.98 -1.03 20.64
C SER A 508 -10.13 -1.15 19.38
N ASP A 509 -8.84 -0.89 19.53
CA ASP A 509 -7.84 -1.16 18.49
C ASP A 509 -6.58 -1.74 19.12
N THR A 510 -6.46 -3.07 19.06
CA THR A 510 -5.36 -3.85 19.64
C THR A 510 -4.32 -4.25 18.62
N ARG A 511 -4.40 -3.74 17.38
CA ARG A 511 -3.49 -4.07 16.28
C ARG A 511 -2.05 -3.67 16.60
N ILE A 512 -1.09 -4.46 16.12
CA ILE A 512 0.32 -4.30 16.46
C ILE A 512 0.99 -3.30 15.50
N ARG A 513 1.50 -2.21 16.05
CA ARG A 513 2.19 -1.14 15.29
C ARG A 513 3.53 -1.60 14.73
N PRO A 514 4.02 -1.01 13.62
CA PRO A 514 5.34 -1.32 13.08
C PRO A 514 6.45 -1.22 14.13
N LYS A 515 7.34 -2.23 14.15
CA LYS A 515 8.49 -2.31 15.07
C LYS A 515 8.13 -2.32 16.56
N LYS A 516 6.86 -2.59 16.89
CA LYS A 516 6.43 -2.73 18.29
C LYS A 516 6.21 -4.20 18.63
N SER A 517 6.59 -4.53 19.87
CA SER A 517 6.31 -5.81 20.51
C SER A 517 5.19 -5.61 21.54
N VAL A 518 4.35 -6.61 21.68
CA VAL A 518 3.35 -6.73 22.75
C VAL A 518 3.64 -8.02 23.52
N ALA A 519 3.50 -7.95 24.84
CA ALA A 519 3.78 -9.07 25.73
C ALA A 519 2.50 -9.51 26.44
N PHE A 520 2.34 -10.81 26.59
CA PHE A 520 1.26 -11.44 27.35
C PHE A 520 1.87 -12.40 28.37
N LYS A 521 1.29 -12.43 29.56
CA LYS A 521 1.63 -13.38 30.61
C LYS A 521 0.44 -14.28 30.89
N PHE A 522 0.73 -15.55 31.13
CA PHE A 522 -0.26 -16.58 31.45
C PHE A 522 0.29 -17.45 32.61
N GLU A 523 -0.60 -17.89 33.46
CA GLU A 523 -0.32 -18.77 34.55
C GLU A 523 -1.24 -20.00 34.49
N PHE A 524 -0.65 -21.20 34.59
CA PHE A 524 -1.39 -22.45 34.52
C PHE A 524 -1.05 -23.31 35.74
N ALA A 525 -2.06 -23.97 36.31
CA ALA A 525 -1.87 -24.87 37.42
C ALA A 525 -1.20 -26.18 36.96
N ILE A 526 -0.16 -26.58 37.65
CA ILE A 526 0.49 -27.91 37.54
C ILE A 526 0.04 -28.75 38.74
N ALA A 527 -0.67 -29.84 38.48
CA ALA A 527 -1.20 -30.70 39.53
C ALA A 527 -0.13 -31.59 40.17
N ASP A 528 0.85 -32.01 39.38
CA ASP A 528 1.98 -32.81 39.78
C ASP A 528 3.29 -32.05 39.50
N PRO A 529 4.09 -31.71 40.52
CA PRO A 529 5.35 -31.01 40.33
C PRO A 529 6.37 -31.71 39.45
N GLU A 530 6.27 -33.02 39.29
CA GLU A 530 7.13 -33.84 38.43
C GLU A 530 6.61 -33.90 36.98
N ASP A 531 5.47 -33.24 36.67
CA ASP A 531 4.92 -33.21 35.33
C ASP A 531 5.74 -32.29 34.42
N GLU A 532 5.90 -32.70 33.14
CA GLU A 532 6.55 -31.91 32.10
C GLU A 532 5.46 -31.39 31.13
N PRO A 533 4.89 -30.21 31.42
CA PRO A 533 3.86 -29.65 30.58
C PRO A 533 4.39 -29.26 29.21
N THR A 534 3.56 -29.36 28.20
CA THR A 534 3.86 -28.90 26.84
C THR A 534 2.98 -27.73 26.48
N THR A 535 3.59 -26.70 25.90
CA THR A 535 2.89 -25.52 25.40
C THR A 535 3.07 -25.39 23.90
N GLU A 536 1.98 -25.41 23.15
CA GLU A 536 1.95 -24.99 21.74
C GLU A 536 1.34 -23.59 21.64
N ALA A 537 2.13 -22.61 21.18
CA ALA A 537 1.64 -21.28 20.84
C ALA A 537 1.50 -21.16 19.32
N ARG A 538 0.33 -20.74 18.84
CA ARG A 538 0.05 -20.50 17.42
C ARG A 538 -0.42 -19.09 17.21
N LEU A 539 0.16 -18.40 16.23
CA LEU A 539 -0.31 -17.10 15.76
C LEU A 539 -1.00 -17.29 14.42
N ILE A 540 -2.29 -16.96 14.35
CA ILE A 540 -3.11 -17.16 13.16
C ILE A 540 -3.69 -15.83 12.68
N TYR A 541 -3.85 -15.70 11.36
CA TYR A 541 -4.61 -14.62 10.73
C TYR A 541 -5.97 -15.13 10.29
N ARG A 542 -7.01 -14.39 10.63
CA ARG A 542 -8.39 -14.65 10.25
C ARG A 542 -8.92 -13.52 9.37
N PRO A 543 -9.31 -13.81 8.11
CA PRO A 543 -9.77 -12.79 7.17
C PRO A 543 -11.15 -12.23 7.50
N VAL A 544 -11.98 -12.97 8.23
CA VAL A 544 -13.35 -12.58 8.61
C VAL A 544 -13.68 -13.16 9.97
N ILE A 545 -14.21 -12.35 10.86
CA ILE A 545 -14.69 -12.81 12.19
C ILE A 545 -15.67 -14.00 12.05
N ARG A 546 -15.59 -14.95 12.96
CA ARG A 546 -16.35 -16.21 12.86
C ARG A 546 -17.87 -16.04 12.82
N PRO A 547 -18.49 -15.17 13.62
CA PRO A 547 -19.95 -14.96 13.57
C PRO A 547 -20.43 -14.53 12.18
N LEU A 548 -19.73 -13.59 11.56
CA LEU A 548 -20.09 -13.12 10.21
C LEU A 548 -19.88 -14.21 9.15
N ALA A 549 -18.76 -14.93 9.21
CA ALA A 549 -18.49 -16.04 8.30
C ALA A 549 -19.57 -17.13 8.39
N THR A 550 -20.04 -17.42 9.61
CA THR A 550 -21.13 -18.40 9.84
C THR A 550 -22.45 -17.94 9.24
N ILE A 551 -22.89 -16.70 9.52
CA ILE A 551 -24.13 -16.14 8.98
C ILE A 551 -24.10 -16.11 7.45
N LYS A 552 -22.96 -15.73 6.86
CA LYS A 552 -22.76 -15.63 5.42
C LYS A 552 -22.44 -16.97 4.74
N ASN A 553 -22.35 -18.04 5.51
CA ASN A 553 -21.93 -19.36 5.02
C ASN A 553 -20.62 -19.31 4.21
N TRP A 554 -19.69 -18.45 4.63
CA TRP A 554 -18.41 -18.28 3.96
C TRP A 554 -17.37 -19.29 4.45
N ASP A 555 -16.65 -19.90 3.52
CA ASP A 555 -15.38 -20.54 3.84
C ASP A 555 -14.33 -19.46 4.16
N ALA A 556 -14.06 -19.29 5.45
CA ALA A 556 -13.08 -18.34 5.97
C ALA A 556 -12.02 -19.10 6.76
N LYS A 557 -11.07 -19.70 6.04
CA LYS A 557 -9.96 -20.46 6.62
C LYS A 557 -8.99 -19.52 7.31
N ASP A 558 -8.55 -19.93 8.50
CA ASP A 558 -7.45 -19.29 9.20
C ASP A 558 -6.13 -19.60 8.50
N ILE A 559 -5.22 -18.63 8.49
CA ILE A 559 -3.87 -18.78 7.95
C ILE A 559 -2.89 -18.79 9.12
N LEU A 560 -2.11 -19.86 9.25
CA LEU A 560 -1.04 -19.92 10.24
C LEU A 560 0.08 -18.96 9.86
N ILE A 561 0.38 -18.01 10.75
CA ILE A 561 1.51 -17.09 10.60
C ILE A 561 2.77 -17.77 11.09
N THR A 562 2.77 -18.23 12.33
CA THR A 562 3.88 -18.94 12.97
C THR A 562 3.37 -19.79 14.13
N SER A 563 4.15 -20.79 14.53
CA SER A 563 3.94 -21.57 15.73
C SER A 563 5.27 -21.84 16.43
N THR A 564 5.22 -22.00 17.73
CA THR A 564 6.36 -22.40 18.55
C THR A 564 5.89 -23.32 19.68
N VAL A 565 6.79 -24.15 20.17
CA VAL A 565 6.56 -25.10 21.27
C VAL A 565 7.56 -24.80 22.37
N TRP A 566 7.10 -24.85 23.60
CA TRP A 566 7.91 -24.80 24.82
C TRP A 566 7.65 -26.07 25.63
#